data_47188b07fe32025b7b610332144b3c85
#
_entry.id   47188b07fe32025b7b610332144b3c85
#
_cell.length_a   1.000
_cell.length_b   1.000
_cell.length_c   1.000
_cell.angle_alpha   90.00
_cell.angle_beta   90.00
_cell.angle_gamma   90.00
#
_symmetry.space_group_name_H-M   'P 1'
#
loop_
_entity.id
_entity.type
_entity.pdbx_description
1 polymer ?
#
loop_
_entity_poly.entity_id
_entity_poly.type
_entity_poly.pdbx_seq_one_letter_code
_entity_poly.pdbx_strand_id
1 'polypeptide(L)'
;MMIPIVSIVGKSDIGKTTLLEKLLPELTRRGYRIATVKHDVHGFEVDREGKDSWRHKKAGAHTVILSSPQKVAVIRDVERDLTLEEIREKFIRDVDLILSEGYKNDVQPKIEVFRKGKYEGLLCTREDNLIAIVSDQPFDIGVSCFFLDDIESLADFIEKGFLKVEEGREVILKVNGEKIPLNPFVKGFLTRTIKGMVVSLKGCDRASTIDLHLEGADKE
;
A
#
# COMPACT_ATOMS: atom_id res chain seq x y z
N MET A 1 -4.19 -4.89 -11.67
CA MET A 1 -3.82 -3.65 -10.92
C MET A 1 -2.73 -4.02 -9.94
N MET A 2 -1.72 -3.17 -9.80
CA MET A 2 -0.76 -3.32 -8.71
C MET A 2 -1.39 -2.73 -7.46
N ILE A 3 -1.69 -3.57 -6.47
CA ILE A 3 -2.29 -3.13 -5.20
C ILE A 3 -1.30 -2.19 -4.51
N PRO A 4 -1.67 -0.95 -4.18
CA PRO A 4 -0.79 -0.03 -3.48
C PRO A 4 -0.42 -0.56 -2.09
N ILE A 5 0.77 -0.17 -1.62
CA ILE A 5 1.28 -0.51 -0.29
C ILE A 5 1.63 0.78 0.44
N VAL A 6 1.23 0.89 1.70
CA VAL A 6 1.65 1.96 2.61
C VAL A 6 2.16 1.32 3.89
N SER A 7 3.35 1.71 4.32
CA SER A 7 4.01 1.17 5.50
C SER A 7 3.81 2.07 6.71
N ILE A 8 3.23 1.51 7.77
CA ILE A 8 3.16 2.17 9.08
C ILE A 8 4.43 1.82 9.84
N VAL A 9 5.27 2.82 10.01
CA VAL A 9 6.60 2.68 10.62
C VAL A 9 6.68 3.44 11.94
N GLY A 10 7.72 3.20 12.69
CA GLY A 10 7.95 3.78 14.01
C GLY A 10 8.64 2.79 14.92
N LYS A 11 9.19 3.26 16.02
CA LYS A 11 9.89 2.40 16.98
C LYS A 11 8.95 1.41 17.67
N SER A 12 9.51 0.43 18.39
CA SER A 12 8.72 -0.53 19.17
C SER A 12 7.82 0.19 20.16
N ASP A 13 6.63 -0.34 20.39
CA ASP A 13 5.66 0.16 21.38
C ASP A 13 5.24 1.63 21.26
N ILE A 14 5.40 2.21 20.06
CA ILE A 14 5.00 3.60 19.78
C ILE A 14 3.50 3.75 19.50
N GLY A 15 2.79 2.65 19.22
CA GLY A 15 1.35 2.65 18.95
C GLY A 15 1.00 2.40 17.48
N LYS A 16 1.88 1.78 16.69
CA LYS A 16 1.59 1.39 15.29
C LYS A 16 0.35 0.49 15.18
N THR A 17 0.32 -0.56 15.97
CA THR A 17 -0.82 -1.49 16.02
C THR A 17 -2.10 -0.78 16.44
N THR A 18 -2.02 0.09 17.46
CA THR A 18 -3.18 0.89 17.91
C THR A 18 -3.70 1.83 16.82
N LEU A 19 -2.79 2.42 16.02
CA LEU A 19 -3.20 3.22 14.87
C LEU A 19 -3.92 2.36 13.83
N LEU A 20 -3.39 1.19 13.50
CA LEU A 20 -4.02 0.25 12.56
C LEU A 20 -5.39 -0.22 13.05
N GLU A 21 -5.53 -0.51 14.34
CA GLU A 21 -6.82 -0.91 14.96
C GLU A 21 -7.91 0.16 14.81
N LYS A 22 -7.54 1.45 14.70
CA LYS A 22 -8.47 2.55 14.44
C LYS A 22 -8.68 2.81 12.95
N LEU A 23 -7.61 2.72 12.16
CA LEU A 23 -7.63 3.06 10.73
C LEU A 23 -8.34 1.99 9.89
N LEU A 24 -8.14 0.71 10.20
CA LEU A 24 -8.76 -0.41 9.48
C LEU A 24 -10.30 -0.37 9.49
N PRO A 25 -10.98 -0.18 10.64
CA PRO A 25 -12.44 -0.03 10.66
C PRO A 25 -12.92 1.16 9.82
N GLU A 26 -12.21 2.29 9.85
CA GLU A 26 -12.59 3.48 9.10
C GLU A 26 -12.49 3.25 7.58
N LEU A 27 -11.39 2.70 7.09
CA LEU A 27 -11.24 2.36 5.68
C LEU A 27 -12.25 1.29 5.22
N THR A 28 -12.52 0.30 6.07
CA THR A 28 -13.53 -0.74 5.79
C THR A 28 -14.94 -0.13 5.73
N ARG A 29 -15.28 0.79 6.63
CA ARG A 29 -16.55 1.52 6.61
C ARG A 29 -16.74 2.33 5.32
N ARG A 30 -15.66 2.82 4.74
CA ARG A 30 -15.64 3.49 3.42
C ARG A 30 -15.76 2.53 2.24
N GLY A 31 -15.81 1.23 2.47
CA GLY A 31 -16.02 0.18 1.46
C GLY A 31 -14.74 -0.43 0.89
N TYR A 32 -13.58 -0.11 1.44
CA TYR A 32 -12.31 -0.66 0.98
C TYR A 32 -11.98 -2.00 1.64
N ARG A 33 -11.40 -2.90 0.87
CA ARG A 33 -10.85 -4.18 1.33
C ARG A 33 -9.36 -4.00 1.57
N ILE A 34 -8.94 -4.15 2.82
CA ILE A 34 -7.56 -3.89 3.24
C ILE A 34 -6.88 -5.20 3.63
N ALA A 35 -5.68 -5.43 3.10
CA ALA A 35 -4.78 -6.44 3.64
C ALA A 35 -3.79 -5.80 4.61
N THR A 36 -3.38 -6.55 5.63
CA THR A 36 -2.31 -6.14 6.52
C THR A 36 -1.14 -7.11 6.44
N VAL A 37 0.08 -6.58 6.51
CA VAL A 37 1.33 -7.35 6.58
C VAL A 37 2.11 -6.87 7.79
N LYS A 38 2.35 -7.76 8.76
CA LYS A 38 3.20 -7.44 9.90
C LYS A 38 4.57 -8.07 9.71
N HIS A 39 5.63 -7.29 9.90
CA HIS A 39 7.00 -7.77 9.90
C HIS A 39 7.45 -8.04 11.34
N ASP A 40 7.86 -9.26 11.59
CA ASP A 40 8.42 -9.66 12.88
C ASP A 40 9.83 -10.25 12.68
N VAL A 41 10.83 -9.47 13.04
CA VAL A 41 12.26 -9.84 12.86
C VAL A 41 12.73 -10.93 13.82
N HIS A 42 11.95 -11.21 14.86
CA HIS A 42 12.26 -12.23 15.86
C HIS A 42 11.59 -13.58 15.57
N GLY A 43 10.82 -13.66 14.48
CA GLY A 43 10.00 -14.81 14.15
C GLY A 43 8.67 -14.81 14.91
N PHE A 44 7.76 -15.63 14.45
CA PHE A 44 6.42 -15.78 15.04
C PHE A 44 5.92 -17.20 14.92
N GLU A 45 5.03 -17.59 15.83
CA GLU A 45 4.28 -18.84 15.74
C GLU A 45 2.79 -18.51 15.58
N VAL A 46 2.15 -19.15 14.60
CA VAL A 46 0.71 -18.99 14.32
C VAL A 46 -0.07 -20.22 14.73
N ASP A 47 0.57 -21.38 14.68
CA ASP A 47 -0.07 -22.66 14.96
C ASP A 47 0.09 -23.08 16.42
N ARG A 48 -0.84 -23.91 16.90
CA ARG A 48 -0.80 -24.43 18.28
C ARG A 48 -0.11 -25.79 18.28
N GLU A 49 0.86 -25.94 19.19
CA GLU A 49 1.54 -27.22 19.43
C GLU A 49 0.53 -28.36 19.65
N GLY A 50 0.79 -29.51 19.03
CA GLY A 50 -0.03 -30.71 19.11
C GLY A 50 -1.24 -30.77 18.18
N LYS A 51 -1.60 -29.69 17.48
CA LYS A 51 -2.65 -29.71 16.44
C LYS A 51 -2.16 -30.40 15.16
N ASP A 52 -3.07 -30.87 14.34
CA ASP A 52 -2.72 -31.63 13.13
C ASP A 52 -1.87 -30.82 12.15
N SER A 53 -2.18 -29.56 11.95
CA SER A 53 -1.40 -28.63 11.14
C SER A 53 0.03 -28.48 11.65
N TRP A 54 0.22 -28.28 12.93
CA TRP A 54 1.54 -28.25 13.58
C TRP A 54 2.29 -29.57 13.41
N ARG A 55 1.60 -30.71 13.58
CA ARG A 55 2.19 -32.05 13.38
C ARG A 55 2.63 -32.26 11.93
N HIS A 56 1.82 -31.84 10.95
CA HIS A 56 2.21 -31.90 9.54
C HIS A 56 3.47 -31.06 9.30
N LYS A 57 3.54 -29.87 9.87
CA LYS A 57 4.71 -28.99 9.75
C LYS A 57 5.95 -29.63 10.37
N LYS A 58 5.85 -30.16 11.58
CA LYS A 58 6.93 -30.89 12.26
C LYS A 58 7.37 -32.15 11.53
N ALA A 59 6.48 -32.81 10.82
CA ALA A 59 6.78 -33.99 10.00
C ALA A 59 7.51 -33.66 8.68
N GLY A 60 7.75 -32.35 8.39
CA GLY A 60 8.55 -31.91 7.24
C GLY A 60 7.74 -31.31 6.09
N ALA A 61 6.45 -31.01 6.27
CA ALA A 61 5.69 -30.31 5.23
C ALA A 61 6.22 -28.89 5.04
N HIS A 62 6.72 -28.56 3.83
CA HIS A 62 7.18 -27.22 3.48
C HIS A 62 6.06 -26.18 3.54
N THR A 63 4.85 -26.57 3.17
CA THR A 63 3.66 -25.71 3.22
C THR A 63 2.50 -26.49 3.83
N VAL A 64 1.80 -25.86 4.79
CA VAL A 64 0.56 -26.37 5.37
C VAL A 64 -0.55 -25.35 5.09
N ILE A 65 -1.68 -25.82 4.57
CA ILE A 65 -2.86 -25.01 4.30
C ILE A 65 -4.01 -25.54 5.15
N LEU A 66 -4.59 -24.65 5.96
CA LEU A 66 -5.83 -24.92 6.66
C LEU A 66 -6.97 -24.22 5.89
N SER A 67 -8.01 -24.96 5.57
CA SER A 67 -9.16 -24.43 4.84
C SER A 67 -10.45 -24.76 5.57
N SER A 68 -11.35 -23.78 5.62
CA SER A 68 -12.72 -23.89 6.10
C SER A 68 -13.65 -23.11 5.17
N PRO A 69 -15.00 -23.25 5.29
CA PRO A 69 -15.93 -22.47 4.45
C PRO A 69 -15.75 -20.93 4.53
N GLN A 70 -15.16 -20.41 5.61
CA GLN A 70 -15.04 -18.97 5.85
C GLN A 70 -13.59 -18.47 5.96
N LYS A 71 -12.59 -19.38 6.01
CA LYS A 71 -11.22 -18.98 6.31
C LYS A 71 -10.21 -19.93 5.68
N VAL A 72 -9.13 -19.34 5.15
CA VAL A 72 -7.94 -20.07 4.74
C VAL A 72 -6.73 -19.47 5.49
N ALA A 73 -5.85 -20.35 5.98
CA ALA A 73 -4.54 -19.98 6.50
C ALA A 73 -3.46 -20.76 5.76
N VAL A 74 -2.35 -20.10 5.46
CA VAL A 74 -1.19 -20.70 4.80
C VAL A 74 0.02 -20.50 5.71
N ILE A 75 0.68 -21.61 6.05
CA ILE A 75 1.93 -21.62 6.83
C ILE A 75 3.00 -22.19 5.91
N ARG A 76 3.97 -21.38 5.54
CA ARG A 76 5.00 -21.75 4.58
C ARG A 76 6.36 -21.31 5.07
N ASP A 77 7.36 -22.20 5.01
CA ASP A 77 8.75 -21.84 5.25
C ASP A 77 9.28 -21.00 4.10
N VAL A 78 10.16 -20.08 4.45
CA VAL A 78 10.91 -19.26 3.50
C VAL A 78 12.39 -19.30 3.88
N GLU A 79 13.26 -19.23 2.90
CA GLU A 79 14.72 -19.27 3.12
C GLU A 79 15.28 -17.91 3.53
N ARG A 80 14.53 -16.84 3.29
CA ARG A 80 14.87 -15.46 3.61
C ARG A 80 13.63 -14.62 3.86
N ASP A 81 13.85 -13.47 4.45
CA ASP A 81 12.81 -12.46 4.58
C ASP A 81 12.30 -12.01 3.19
N LEU A 82 10.98 -11.98 3.02
CA LEU A 82 10.34 -11.58 1.78
C LEU A 82 10.14 -10.07 1.75
N THR A 83 10.35 -9.45 0.61
CA THR A 83 9.97 -8.05 0.40
C THR A 83 8.46 -7.90 0.37
N LEU A 84 7.95 -6.69 0.63
CA LEU A 84 6.52 -6.40 0.52
C LEU A 84 5.97 -6.66 -0.89
N GLU A 85 6.79 -6.46 -1.91
CA GLU A 85 6.45 -6.76 -3.29
C GLU A 85 6.24 -8.27 -3.52
N GLU A 86 7.17 -9.08 -3.03
CA GLU A 86 7.05 -10.54 -3.12
C GLU A 86 5.84 -11.08 -2.34
N ILE A 87 5.54 -10.50 -1.17
CA ILE A 87 4.36 -10.86 -0.37
C ILE A 87 3.09 -10.49 -1.14
N ARG A 88 3.02 -9.28 -1.69
CA ARG A 88 1.89 -8.84 -2.52
C ARG A 88 1.65 -9.80 -3.69
N GLU A 89 2.70 -10.11 -4.45
CA GLU A 89 2.57 -10.94 -5.65
C GLU A 89 2.20 -12.38 -5.36
N LYS A 90 2.73 -12.94 -4.27
CA LYS A 90 2.56 -14.37 -3.96
C LYS A 90 1.29 -14.66 -3.17
N PHE A 91 0.85 -13.74 -2.30
CA PHE A 91 -0.15 -14.05 -1.27
C PHE A 91 -1.37 -13.15 -1.26
N ILE A 92 -1.32 -11.95 -1.87
CA ILE A 92 -2.39 -10.96 -1.72
C ILE A 92 -3.12 -10.75 -3.04
N ARG A 93 -4.46 -10.96 -3.01
CA ARG A 93 -5.38 -10.75 -4.13
C ARG A 93 -6.65 -10.09 -3.59
N ASP A 94 -7.43 -9.49 -4.48
CA ASP A 94 -8.79 -9.02 -4.22
C ASP A 94 -8.91 -8.01 -3.06
N VAL A 95 -7.89 -7.16 -2.89
CA VAL A 95 -7.91 -6.03 -1.93
C VAL A 95 -7.55 -4.73 -2.64
N ASP A 96 -7.90 -3.63 -2.02
CA ASP A 96 -7.71 -2.28 -2.59
C ASP A 96 -6.41 -1.64 -2.10
N LEU A 97 -5.93 -2.01 -0.90
CA LEU A 97 -4.72 -1.47 -0.27
C LEU A 97 -4.06 -2.51 0.63
N ILE A 98 -2.75 -2.45 0.71
CA ILE A 98 -1.96 -3.16 1.72
C ILE A 98 -1.40 -2.13 2.72
N LEU A 99 -1.68 -2.34 4.01
CA LEU A 99 -1.03 -1.62 5.10
C LEU A 99 -0.01 -2.55 5.76
N SER A 100 1.27 -2.20 5.72
CA SER A 100 2.28 -2.97 6.45
C SER A 100 2.62 -2.33 7.80
N GLU A 101 2.82 -3.15 8.82
CA GLU A 101 3.41 -2.73 10.09
C GLU A 101 4.88 -3.15 10.12
N GLY A 102 5.78 -2.17 10.19
CA GLY A 102 7.21 -2.39 10.07
C GLY A 102 7.77 -2.08 8.68
N TYR A 103 8.72 -2.87 8.18
CA TYR A 103 9.36 -2.67 6.87
C TYR A 103 9.97 -1.27 6.67
N LYS A 104 10.57 -0.71 7.70
CA LYS A 104 11.15 0.66 7.67
C LYS A 104 12.20 0.87 6.58
N ASN A 105 12.89 -0.19 6.16
CA ASN A 105 13.93 -0.16 5.13
C ASN A 105 13.40 -0.48 3.72
N ASP A 106 12.10 -0.79 3.57
CA ASP A 106 11.49 -1.03 2.26
C ASP A 106 11.29 0.29 1.51
N VAL A 107 11.14 0.23 0.20
CA VAL A 107 10.99 1.41 -0.68
C VAL A 107 9.58 2.01 -0.67
N GLN A 108 8.61 1.35 -0.06
CA GLN A 108 7.21 1.78 -0.07
C GLN A 108 6.98 3.11 0.66
N PRO A 109 5.93 3.86 0.31
CA PRO A 109 5.51 5.06 1.04
C PRO A 109 5.30 4.77 2.53
N LYS A 110 5.81 5.65 3.38
CA LYS A 110 5.81 5.47 4.84
C LYS A 110 5.00 6.53 5.56
N ILE A 111 4.21 6.08 6.52
CA ILE A 111 3.57 6.92 7.54
C ILE A 111 4.24 6.57 8.86
N GLU A 112 4.94 7.54 9.46
CA GLU A 112 5.64 7.31 10.73
C GLU A 112 4.77 7.69 11.91
N VAL A 113 4.64 6.77 12.87
CA VAL A 113 4.04 7.04 14.17
C VAL A 113 5.12 7.54 15.11
N PHE A 114 4.91 8.72 15.69
CA PHE A 114 5.82 9.35 16.64
C PHE A 114 5.08 9.78 17.92
N ARG A 115 5.77 9.68 19.06
CA ARG A 115 5.29 10.21 20.34
C ARG A 115 6.41 10.96 21.05
N LYS A 116 6.11 12.19 21.45
CA LYS A 116 7.03 13.05 22.23
C LYS A 116 7.47 12.34 23.52
N GLY A 117 8.76 12.46 23.84
CA GLY A 117 9.32 11.88 25.06
C GLY A 117 9.57 10.37 25.02
N LYS A 118 9.11 9.67 23.98
CA LYS A 118 9.48 8.26 23.78
C LYS A 118 10.80 8.10 23.04
N TYR A 119 11.10 9.02 22.11
CA TYR A 119 12.31 8.98 21.28
C TYR A 119 12.73 10.39 20.86
N GLU A 120 14.02 10.58 20.53
CA GLU A 120 14.61 11.89 20.24
C GLU A 120 14.34 12.40 18.80
N GLY A 121 13.87 11.56 17.88
CA GLY A 121 13.63 11.98 16.50
C GLY A 121 12.90 10.93 15.65
N LEU A 122 12.60 11.33 14.43
CA LEU A 122 11.98 10.46 13.43
C LEU A 122 12.96 9.40 12.95
N LEU A 123 12.44 8.26 12.51
CA LEU A 123 13.21 7.17 11.89
C LEU A 123 13.43 7.36 10.41
N CYS A 124 12.48 8.04 9.75
CA CYS A 124 12.45 8.18 8.31
C CYS A 124 12.51 9.65 7.89
N THR A 125 13.09 9.88 6.73
CA THR A 125 13.14 11.17 6.04
C THR A 125 12.32 11.13 4.76
N ARG A 126 12.24 12.25 4.04
CA ARG A 126 11.61 12.28 2.71
C ARG A 126 12.35 11.40 1.68
N GLU A 127 13.65 11.22 1.85
CA GLU A 127 14.47 10.33 1.01
C GLU A 127 14.12 8.86 1.23
N ASP A 128 13.64 8.52 2.44
CA ASP A 128 13.11 7.20 2.77
C ASP A 128 11.65 7.00 2.34
N ASN A 129 11.10 7.91 1.53
CA ASN A 129 9.70 7.93 1.11
C ASN A 129 8.72 8.14 2.27
N LEU A 130 9.08 8.97 3.26
CA LEU A 130 8.16 9.43 4.30
C LEU A 130 7.15 10.39 3.70
N ILE A 131 5.86 10.04 3.75
CA ILE A 131 4.75 10.80 3.17
C ILE A 131 3.89 11.49 4.22
N ALA A 132 3.86 10.96 5.43
CA ALA A 132 3.11 11.56 6.54
C ALA A 132 3.67 11.13 7.89
N ILE A 133 3.31 11.90 8.93
CA ILE A 133 3.59 11.62 10.33
C ILE A 133 2.27 11.59 11.09
N VAL A 134 2.12 10.64 12.00
CA VAL A 134 1.03 10.59 12.98
C VAL A 134 1.63 10.76 14.36
N SER A 135 1.30 11.87 15.06
CA SER A 135 2.02 12.27 16.27
C SER A 135 1.12 12.99 17.28
N ASP A 136 1.60 13.06 18.51
CA ASP A 136 1.05 13.91 19.59
C ASP A 136 1.62 15.34 19.59
N GLN A 137 2.48 15.68 18.63
CA GLN A 137 3.00 17.04 18.43
C GLN A 137 3.09 17.38 16.94
N PRO A 138 3.04 18.67 16.57
CA PRO A 138 3.20 19.07 15.18
C PRO A 138 4.66 18.88 14.71
N PHE A 139 4.81 18.62 13.40
CA PHE A 139 6.07 18.62 12.68
C PHE A 139 5.96 19.52 11.45
N ASP A 140 7.00 20.31 11.21
CA ASP A 140 7.13 21.15 10.01
C ASP A 140 8.37 20.70 9.21
N ILE A 141 8.26 19.58 8.54
CA ILE A 141 9.32 19.02 7.69
C ILE A 141 8.86 18.80 6.24
N GLY A 142 7.76 19.46 5.86
CA GLY A 142 7.26 19.44 4.50
C GLY A 142 6.57 18.12 4.11
N VAL A 143 6.07 17.34 5.08
CA VAL A 143 5.16 16.21 4.90
C VAL A 143 3.88 16.44 5.70
N SER A 144 2.79 15.75 5.35
CA SER A 144 1.54 15.85 6.10
C SER A 144 1.72 15.36 7.54
N CYS A 145 1.10 16.07 8.49
CA CYS A 145 1.15 15.69 9.90
C CYS A 145 -0.27 15.58 10.45
N PHE A 146 -0.58 14.47 11.12
CA PHE A 146 -1.88 14.16 11.70
C PHE A 146 -1.72 13.91 13.19
N PHE A 147 -2.73 14.28 13.99
CA PHE A 147 -2.78 13.88 15.39
C PHE A 147 -3.16 12.40 15.52
N LEU A 148 -2.74 11.77 16.63
CA LEU A 148 -2.91 10.33 16.88
C LEU A 148 -4.38 9.85 16.84
N ASP A 149 -5.33 10.74 17.10
CA ASP A 149 -6.76 10.44 17.12
C ASP A 149 -7.50 10.97 15.88
N ASP A 150 -6.81 11.68 14.99
CA ASP A 150 -7.39 12.21 13.75
C ASP A 150 -7.39 11.16 12.63
N ILE A 151 -8.15 10.11 12.87
CA ILE A 151 -8.22 8.95 11.96
C ILE A 151 -8.94 9.29 10.66
N GLU A 152 -9.95 10.16 10.71
CA GLU A 152 -10.70 10.56 9.52
C GLU A 152 -9.82 11.29 8.51
N SER A 153 -9.06 12.31 8.95
CA SER A 153 -8.14 13.04 8.07
C SER A 153 -7.02 12.16 7.54
N LEU A 154 -6.52 11.22 8.35
CA LEU A 154 -5.53 10.24 7.89
C LEU A 154 -6.12 9.30 6.84
N ALA A 155 -7.34 8.82 7.04
CA ALA A 155 -8.04 8.00 6.07
C ALA A 155 -8.32 8.75 4.77
N ASP A 156 -8.71 10.04 4.83
CA ASP A 156 -8.87 10.91 3.66
C ASP A 156 -7.56 11.07 2.87
N PHE A 157 -6.46 11.25 3.58
CA PHE A 157 -5.13 11.34 2.97
C PHE A 157 -4.75 10.06 2.23
N ILE A 158 -4.97 8.90 2.84
CA ILE A 158 -4.70 7.59 2.24
C ILE A 158 -5.64 7.35 1.06
N GLU A 159 -6.91 7.62 1.23
CA GLU A 159 -7.92 7.45 0.18
C GLU A 159 -7.58 8.29 -1.06
N LYS A 160 -7.29 9.57 -0.87
CA LYS A 160 -6.91 10.48 -1.95
C LYS A 160 -5.60 10.10 -2.63
N GLY A 161 -4.61 9.63 -1.86
CA GLY A 161 -3.29 9.31 -2.39
C GLY A 161 -3.20 7.95 -3.09
N PHE A 162 -3.99 6.96 -2.64
CA PHE A 162 -3.77 5.56 -3.02
C PHE A 162 -5.01 4.83 -3.51
N LEU A 163 -6.22 5.26 -3.11
CA LEU A 163 -7.45 4.52 -3.34
C LEU A 163 -8.38 5.22 -4.34
N LYS A 164 -8.53 6.53 -4.22
CA LYS A 164 -9.29 7.29 -5.21
C LYS A 164 -8.43 7.49 -6.46
N VAL A 165 -8.84 6.89 -7.56
CA VAL A 165 -8.52 7.46 -8.87
C VAL A 165 -9.24 8.82 -8.87
N GLU A 166 -8.49 9.93 -8.99
CA GLU A 166 -9.09 11.26 -9.05
C GLU A 166 -10.29 11.23 -10.01
N GLU A 167 -11.51 11.20 -9.47
CA GLU A 167 -12.73 11.42 -10.23
C GLU A 167 -12.65 12.85 -10.76
N GLY A 168 -12.50 12.98 -12.04
CA GLY A 168 -12.36 14.27 -12.73
C GLY A 168 -11.37 14.28 -13.86
N ARG A 169 -10.57 13.23 -14.01
CA ARG A 169 -9.74 13.04 -15.22
C ARG A 169 -10.38 12.03 -16.14
N GLU A 170 -11.12 12.53 -17.11
CA GLU A 170 -11.68 11.66 -18.13
C GLU A 170 -10.52 11.20 -19.05
N VAL A 171 -10.12 9.94 -18.94
CA VAL A 171 -9.25 9.30 -19.93
C VAL A 171 -10.13 8.59 -20.94
N ILE A 172 -10.11 9.09 -22.15
CA ILE A 172 -10.81 8.49 -23.27
C ILE A 172 -9.75 7.90 -24.21
N LEU A 173 -9.76 6.58 -24.37
CA LEU A 173 -9.00 5.90 -25.40
C LEU A 173 -9.90 5.68 -26.62
N LYS A 174 -9.44 6.11 -27.77
CA LYS A 174 -10.06 5.78 -29.05
C LYS A 174 -9.05 5.05 -29.92
N VAL A 175 -9.47 3.96 -30.56
CA VAL A 175 -8.69 3.24 -31.56
C VAL A 175 -9.53 3.21 -32.83
N ASN A 176 -8.99 3.70 -33.93
CA ASN A 176 -9.69 3.86 -35.22
C ASN A 176 -11.02 4.61 -35.08
N GLY A 177 -11.07 5.62 -34.18
CA GLY A 177 -12.26 6.43 -33.92
C GLY A 177 -13.26 5.83 -32.92
N GLU A 178 -13.16 4.56 -32.56
CA GLU A 178 -14.05 3.90 -31.60
C GLU A 178 -13.57 4.04 -30.16
N LYS A 179 -14.48 4.38 -29.24
CA LYS A 179 -14.18 4.43 -27.80
C LYS A 179 -13.94 3.01 -27.26
N ILE A 180 -12.75 2.81 -26.70
CA ILE A 180 -12.42 1.57 -26.01
C ILE A 180 -12.78 1.72 -24.53
N PRO A 181 -13.64 0.84 -23.98
CA PRO A 181 -13.98 0.87 -22.56
C PRO A 181 -12.74 0.54 -21.72
N LEU A 182 -12.34 1.48 -20.85
CA LEU A 182 -11.21 1.33 -19.95
C LEU A 182 -11.70 1.01 -18.55
N ASN A 183 -11.17 -0.05 -17.95
CA ASN A 183 -11.34 -0.27 -16.53
C ASN A 183 -10.53 0.77 -15.71
N PRO A 184 -10.81 0.96 -14.42
CA PRO A 184 -10.13 1.96 -13.57
C PRO A 184 -8.62 1.83 -13.54
N PHE A 185 -8.09 0.61 -13.68
CA PHE A 185 -6.66 0.35 -13.72
C PHE A 185 -6.01 0.93 -14.97
N VAL A 186 -6.52 0.56 -16.15
CA VAL A 186 -5.98 1.03 -17.43
C VAL A 186 -6.07 2.55 -17.49
N LYS A 187 -7.17 3.15 -17.00
CA LYS A 187 -7.28 4.62 -16.86
C LYS A 187 -6.17 5.19 -15.99
N GLY A 188 -5.96 4.65 -14.79
CA GLY A 188 -4.92 5.10 -13.86
C GLY A 188 -3.51 4.88 -14.39
N PHE A 189 -3.26 3.75 -15.06
CA PHE A 189 -1.97 3.47 -15.70
C PHE A 189 -1.67 4.48 -16.82
N LEU A 190 -2.58 4.65 -17.77
CA LEU A 190 -2.43 5.60 -18.89
C LEU A 190 -2.25 7.02 -18.36
N THR A 191 -3.06 7.45 -17.41
CA THR A 191 -2.93 8.78 -16.79
C THR A 191 -1.54 9.02 -16.24
N ARG A 192 -1.02 8.11 -15.41
CA ARG A 192 0.29 8.27 -14.76
C ARG A 192 1.43 8.21 -15.77
N THR A 193 1.39 7.27 -16.69
CA THR A 193 2.43 7.09 -17.71
C THR A 193 2.52 8.30 -18.63
N ILE A 194 1.40 8.70 -19.24
CA ILE A 194 1.35 9.82 -20.17
C ILE A 194 1.70 11.13 -19.47
N LYS A 195 1.14 11.36 -18.27
CA LYS A 195 1.44 12.56 -17.48
C LYS A 195 2.92 12.60 -17.09
N GLY A 196 3.50 11.47 -16.64
CA GLY A 196 4.92 11.38 -16.29
C GLY A 196 5.82 11.72 -17.48
N MET A 197 5.48 11.23 -18.68
CA MET A 197 6.20 11.54 -19.91
C MET A 197 6.08 13.03 -20.28
N VAL A 198 4.86 13.59 -20.23
CA VAL A 198 4.60 14.97 -20.63
C VAL A 198 5.21 15.98 -19.66
N VAL A 199 5.12 15.74 -18.34
CA VAL A 199 5.69 16.64 -17.33
C VAL A 199 7.22 16.72 -17.41
N SER A 200 7.88 15.69 -17.94
CA SER A 200 9.33 15.71 -18.19
C SER A 200 9.75 16.60 -19.37
N LEU A 201 8.79 17.06 -20.18
CA LEU A 201 9.05 17.95 -21.30
C LEU A 201 9.09 19.42 -20.83
N LYS A 202 10.01 20.20 -21.41
CA LYS A 202 10.20 21.60 -21.06
C LYS A 202 8.91 22.42 -21.30
N GLY A 203 8.39 23.06 -20.25
CA GLY A 203 7.19 23.90 -20.34
C GLY A 203 5.85 23.16 -20.13
N CYS A 204 5.89 21.85 -19.84
CA CYS A 204 4.69 21.02 -19.63
C CYS A 204 4.44 20.64 -18.16
N ASP A 205 5.15 21.24 -17.22
CA ASP A 205 5.10 20.98 -15.77
C ASP A 205 3.70 21.27 -15.16
N ARG A 206 2.86 22.11 -15.80
CA ARG A 206 1.52 22.49 -15.35
C ARG A 206 0.40 22.07 -16.31
N ALA A 207 0.60 21.02 -17.11
CA ALA A 207 -0.41 20.55 -18.04
C ALA A 207 -1.69 20.11 -17.30
N SER A 208 -2.81 20.77 -17.57
CA SER A 208 -4.15 20.43 -17.04
C SER A 208 -4.89 19.44 -17.97
N THR A 209 -4.61 19.48 -19.26
CA THR A 209 -5.19 18.60 -20.29
C THR A 209 -4.07 18.12 -21.20
N ILE A 210 -4.12 16.85 -21.59
CA ILE A 210 -3.18 16.23 -22.51
C ILE A 210 -4.00 15.51 -23.57
N ASP A 211 -3.84 15.89 -24.82
CA ASP A 211 -4.37 15.17 -25.98
C ASP A 211 -3.20 14.48 -26.70
N LEU A 212 -3.27 13.15 -26.81
CA LEU A 212 -2.29 12.35 -27.52
C LEU A 212 -2.95 11.72 -28.74
N HIS A 213 -2.44 12.05 -29.90
CA HIS A 213 -2.86 11.44 -31.16
C HIS A 213 -1.69 10.65 -31.76
N LEU A 214 -1.93 9.39 -32.09
CA LEU A 214 -0.95 8.51 -32.74
C LEU A 214 -1.53 8.05 -34.07
N GLU A 215 -0.87 8.38 -35.13
CA GLU A 215 -1.16 7.84 -36.47
C GLU A 215 -0.09 6.81 -36.83
N GLY A 216 -0.51 5.59 -37.10
CA GLY A 216 0.37 4.54 -37.65
C GLY A 216 0.16 4.43 -39.14
N ALA A 217 1.22 4.27 -39.89
CA ALA A 217 1.09 3.77 -41.26
C ALA A 217 0.71 2.28 -41.18
N ASP A 218 -0.44 1.91 -41.74
CA ASP A 218 -0.78 0.52 -41.94
C ASP A 218 0.33 -0.11 -42.78
N LYS A 219 1.03 -1.06 -42.17
CA LYS A 219 1.88 -1.96 -42.98
C LYS A 219 0.94 -3.05 -43.47
N GLU A 220 0.79 -3.07 -44.79
CA GLU A 220 0.26 -4.19 -45.54
C GLU A 220 0.89 -5.53 -45.13
#